data_09b76c3567a18d4b260529aae4ca6c59
#
_entry.id   09b76c3567a18d4b260529aae4ca6c59
#
_cell.length_a   1.000
_cell.length_b   1.000
_cell.length_c   1.000
_cell.angle_alpha   90.00
_cell.angle_beta   90.00
_cell.angle_gamma   90.00
#
_symmetry.space_group_name_H-M   'P 1'
#
loop_
_entity.id
_entity.type
_entity.pdbx_description
1 polymer ?
#
loop_
_entity_poly.entity_id
_entity_poly.type
_entity_poly.pdbx_seq_one_letter_code
_entity_poly.pdbx_strand_id
1 'polypeptide(L)'
;MIRLALICLTTTVATLIGCATLDPPQKGLIADNPSRLLEGIRLAGAQRDMTKVPLLVEQLDNDDPAVRVFAIHALDQITGQRLGYNPYDPPMRRAQAIGQWVQAVNDARFDEGP
;
A
#
# COMPACT_ATOMS: atom_id res chain seq x y z
N MET A 1 37.63 26.35 -57.76
CA MET A 1 37.28 25.02 -57.28
C MET A 1 36.89 25.13 -55.80
N ILE A 2 35.63 25.10 -55.57
CA ILE A 2 35.09 25.24 -54.24
C ILE A 2 34.90 23.83 -53.70
N ARG A 3 35.62 23.53 -52.65
CA ARG A 3 35.39 22.31 -51.90
C ARG A 3 34.58 22.65 -50.70
N LEU A 4 33.32 22.34 -50.75
CA LEU A 4 32.45 22.36 -49.62
C LEU A 4 32.81 21.21 -48.68
N ALA A 5 33.46 21.55 -47.59
CA ALA A 5 33.59 20.62 -46.48
C ALA A 5 32.26 20.60 -45.73
N LEU A 6 31.51 19.54 -45.93
CA LEU A 6 30.31 19.27 -45.19
C LEU A 6 30.69 18.83 -43.78
N ILE A 7 30.66 19.74 -42.85
CA ILE A 7 30.82 19.40 -41.45
C ILE A 7 29.45 18.87 -40.97
N CYS A 8 29.34 17.56 -40.92
CA CYS A 8 28.25 16.90 -40.21
C CYS A 8 28.41 17.13 -38.73
N LEU A 9 27.70 18.12 -38.23
CA LEU A 9 27.54 18.31 -36.79
C LEU A 9 26.46 17.35 -36.30
N THR A 10 26.87 16.16 -35.92
CA THR A 10 25.97 15.22 -35.26
C THR A 10 25.78 15.69 -33.81
N THR A 11 24.74 16.46 -33.58
CA THR A 11 24.27 16.73 -32.24
C THR A 11 23.65 15.49 -31.69
N THR A 12 24.41 14.76 -30.89
CA THR A 12 23.88 13.64 -30.10
C THR A 12 23.03 14.25 -28.97
N VAL A 13 21.74 14.31 -29.19
CA VAL A 13 20.79 14.61 -28.11
C VAL A 13 20.70 13.36 -27.23
N ALA A 14 21.46 13.37 -26.15
CA ALA A 14 21.28 12.39 -25.09
C ALA A 14 19.94 12.72 -24.38
N THR A 15 18.87 12.09 -24.83
CA THR A 15 17.62 12.06 -24.09
C THR A 15 17.85 11.22 -22.85
N LEU A 16 18.11 11.89 -21.73
CA LEU A 16 17.98 11.30 -20.41
C LEU A 16 16.50 11.01 -20.19
N ILE A 17 16.07 9.83 -20.60
CA ILE A 17 14.80 9.28 -20.15
C ILE A 17 15.01 8.92 -18.69
N GLY A 18 14.71 9.85 -17.82
CA GLY A 18 14.56 9.56 -16.41
C GLY A 18 13.38 8.61 -16.28
N CYS A 19 13.66 7.33 -16.12
CA CYS A 19 12.64 6.39 -15.66
C CYS A 19 12.26 6.78 -14.24
N ALA A 20 11.31 7.69 -14.11
CA ALA A 20 10.56 7.81 -12.89
C ALA A 20 9.68 6.56 -12.83
N THR A 21 10.20 5.49 -12.23
CA THR A 21 9.39 4.34 -11.86
C THR A 21 8.47 4.82 -10.75
N LEU A 22 7.27 5.20 -11.14
CA LEU A 22 6.16 5.35 -10.21
C LEU A 22 5.87 3.96 -9.70
N ASP A 23 6.45 3.62 -8.55
CA ASP A 23 6.11 2.39 -7.86
C ASP A 23 4.60 2.39 -7.59
N PRO A 24 3.87 1.40 -8.08
CA PRO A 24 2.44 1.33 -7.82
C PRO A 24 2.20 1.28 -6.31
N PRO A 25 1.16 1.93 -5.79
CA PRO A 25 0.86 2.00 -4.35
C PRO A 25 0.78 0.62 -3.66
N GLN A 26 0.63 -0.42 -4.43
CA GLN A 26 0.56 -1.79 -3.94
C GLN A 26 1.86 -2.34 -3.36
N LYS A 27 3.00 -1.85 -3.82
CA LYS A 27 4.31 -2.31 -3.31
C LYS A 27 4.58 -1.89 -1.87
N GLY A 28 3.90 -0.86 -1.38
CA GLY A 28 4.09 -0.38 -0.01
C GLY A 28 3.64 -1.38 1.06
N LEU A 29 2.61 -2.20 0.77
CA LEU A 29 2.08 -3.18 1.72
C LEU A 29 2.89 -4.49 1.78
N ILE A 30 3.79 -4.72 0.83
CA ILE A 30 4.65 -5.89 0.75
C ILE A 30 6.13 -5.49 0.96
N ALA A 31 6.38 -4.28 1.41
CA ALA A 31 7.73 -3.76 1.50
C ALA A 31 8.44 -4.27 2.76
N ASP A 32 9.68 -4.70 2.59
CA ASP A 32 10.58 -5.08 3.69
C ASP A 32 10.99 -3.89 4.57
N ASN A 33 10.70 -2.67 4.12
CA ASN A 33 11.04 -1.44 4.82
C ASN A 33 9.82 -0.94 5.60
N PRO A 34 9.90 -0.82 6.94
CA PRO A 34 8.80 -0.38 7.79
C PRO A 34 8.19 0.97 7.40
N SER A 35 9.00 1.91 6.96
CA SER A 35 8.49 3.24 6.55
C SER A 35 7.64 3.17 5.28
N ARG A 36 8.03 2.33 4.32
CA ARG A 36 7.24 2.10 3.10
C ARG A 36 5.95 1.36 3.39
N LEU A 37 6.01 0.40 4.31
CA LEU A 37 4.82 -0.32 4.75
C LEU A 37 3.79 0.63 5.38
N LEU A 38 4.22 1.48 6.30
CA LEU A 38 3.35 2.48 6.94
C LEU A 38 2.76 3.46 5.93
N GLU A 39 3.55 3.92 4.97
CA GLU A 39 3.07 4.82 3.91
C GLU A 39 2.05 4.11 3.00
N GLY A 40 2.30 2.87 2.62
CA GLY A 40 1.35 2.07 1.85
C GLY A 40 0.02 1.86 2.57
N ILE A 41 0.06 1.57 3.86
CA ILE A 41 -1.13 1.42 4.70
C ILE A 41 -1.90 2.75 4.77
N ARG A 42 -1.21 3.85 5.04
CA ARG A 42 -1.81 5.19 5.10
C ARG A 42 -2.50 5.56 3.79
N LEU A 43 -1.83 5.29 2.68
CA LEU A 43 -2.35 5.60 1.34
C LEU A 43 -3.59 4.76 1.01
N ALA A 44 -3.57 3.47 1.33
CA ALA A 44 -4.73 2.60 1.14
C ALA A 44 -5.95 3.10 1.90
N GLY A 45 -5.78 3.53 3.13
CA GLY A 45 -6.86 4.12 3.93
C GLY A 45 -7.37 5.45 3.35
N ALA A 46 -6.47 6.35 2.96
CA ALA A 46 -6.81 7.65 2.39
C ALA A 46 -7.55 7.53 1.05
N GLN A 47 -7.17 6.57 0.23
CA GLN A 47 -7.82 6.27 -1.05
C GLN A 47 -9.10 5.44 -0.90
N ARG A 48 -9.39 4.94 0.29
CA ARG A 48 -10.50 4.01 0.56
C ARG A 48 -10.52 2.81 -0.39
N ASP A 49 -9.33 2.24 -0.59
CA ASP A 49 -9.11 1.14 -1.52
C ASP A 49 -9.57 -0.20 -0.93
N MET A 50 -10.79 -0.61 -1.28
CA MET A 50 -11.40 -1.87 -0.82
C MET A 50 -10.56 -3.10 -1.18
N THR A 51 -9.82 -3.05 -2.29
CA THR A 51 -8.98 -4.18 -2.73
C THR A 51 -7.81 -4.47 -1.79
N LYS A 52 -7.48 -3.52 -0.91
CA LYS A 52 -6.41 -3.64 0.07
C LYS A 52 -6.86 -4.22 1.41
N VAL A 53 -8.16 -4.39 1.61
CA VAL A 53 -8.69 -4.89 2.89
C VAL A 53 -8.02 -6.21 3.32
N PRO A 54 -7.89 -7.25 2.46
CA PRO A 54 -7.22 -8.49 2.88
C PRO A 54 -5.78 -8.27 3.35
N LEU A 55 -5.01 -7.45 2.64
CA LEU A 55 -3.62 -7.14 3.00
C LEU A 55 -3.52 -6.34 4.30
N LEU A 56 -4.46 -5.42 4.53
CA LEU A 56 -4.52 -4.66 5.78
C LEU A 56 -4.88 -5.56 6.97
N VAL A 57 -5.76 -6.54 6.77
CA VAL A 57 -6.11 -7.52 7.82
C VAL A 57 -4.89 -8.34 8.22
N GLU A 58 -4.03 -8.73 7.28
CA GLU A 58 -2.76 -9.39 7.59
C GLU A 58 -1.86 -8.54 8.49
N GLN A 59 -1.87 -7.21 8.32
CA GLN A 59 -1.07 -6.30 9.14
C GLN A 59 -1.60 -6.11 10.56
N LEU A 60 -2.81 -6.55 10.87
CA LEU A 60 -3.35 -6.51 12.23
C LEU A 60 -2.59 -7.42 13.20
N ASP A 61 -1.87 -8.43 12.70
CA ASP A 61 -1.02 -9.32 13.50
C ASP A 61 0.47 -8.96 13.42
N ASN A 62 0.80 -7.80 12.89
CA ASN A 62 2.19 -7.36 12.79
C ASN A 62 2.81 -7.16 14.19
N ASP A 63 4.08 -7.54 14.34
CA ASP A 63 4.81 -7.39 15.59
C ASP A 63 4.98 -5.92 16.01
N ASP A 64 5.09 -5.01 15.03
CA ASP A 64 5.21 -3.59 15.28
C ASP A 64 3.83 -2.99 15.67
N PRO A 65 3.70 -2.44 16.89
CA PRO A 65 2.45 -1.80 17.31
C PRO A 65 2.02 -0.64 16.42
N ALA A 66 2.97 0.11 15.85
CA ALA A 66 2.65 1.20 14.94
C ALA A 66 1.95 0.70 13.67
N VAL A 67 2.45 -0.39 13.10
CA VAL A 67 1.82 -1.03 11.93
C VAL A 67 0.38 -1.45 12.24
N ARG A 68 0.15 -2.07 13.40
CA ARG A 68 -1.19 -2.48 13.83
C ARG A 68 -2.15 -1.29 13.96
N VAL A 69 -1.69 -0.19 14.55
CA VAL A 69 -2.49 1.04 14.70
C VAL A 69 -2.86 1.62 13.34
N PHE A 70 -1.90 1.74 12.44
CA PHE A 70 -2.15 2.27 11.09
C PHE A 70 -3.07 1.34 10.29
N ALA A 71 -2.89 0.02 10.41
CA ALA A 71 -3.71 -0.96 9.71
C ALA A 71 -5.19 -0.88 10.12
N ILE A 72 -5.48 -0.87 11.42
CA ILE A 72 -6.89 -0.76 11.86
C ILE A 72 -7.50 0.59 11.54
N HIS A 73 -6.71 1.66 11.57
CA HIS A 73 -7.18 2.97 11.16
C HIS A 73 -7.53 3.00 9.67
N ALA A 74 -6.69 2.42 8.81
CA ALA A 74 -6.97 2.30 7.38
C ALA A 74 -8.23 1.45 7.12
N LEU A 75 -8.38 0.33 7.81
CA LEU A 75 -9.58 -0.50 7.72
C LEU A 75 -10.85 0.25 8.13
N ASP A 76 -10.76 1.04 9.19
CA ASP A 76 -11.87 1.91 9.62
C ASP A 76 -12.22 2.97 8.57
N GLN A 77 -11.22 3.60 7.96
CA GLN A 77 -11.43 4.56 6.87
C GLN A 77 -12.10 3.91 5.64
N ILE A 78 -11.71 2.68 5.31
CA ILE A 78 -12.21 1.98 4.13
C ILE A 78 -13.61 1.40 4.38
N THR A 79 -13.81 0.72 5.51
CA THR A 79 -15.01 -0.08 5.78
C THR A 79 -15.98 0.56 6.76
N GLY A 80 -15.53 1.55 7.52
CA GLY A 80 -16.29 2.12 8.63
C GLY A 80 -16.41 1.20 9.85
N GLN A 81 -15.62 0.13 9.92
CA GLN A 81 -15.69 -0.90 10.96
C GLN A 81 -14.33 -1.20 11.57
N ARG A 82 -14.34 -1.64 12.81
CA ARG A 82 -13.19 -2.14 13.56
C ARG A 82 -13.34 -3.58 13.99
N LEU A 83 -14.55 -4.13 13.97
CA LEU A 83 -14.90 -5.50 14.37
C LEU A 83 -14.32 -5.91 15.73
N GLY A 84 -14.32 -4.99 16.68
CA GLY A 84 -13.81 -5.22 18.03
C GLY A 84 -12.28 -5.30 18.15
N TYR A 85 -11.54 -4.97 17.08
CA TYR A 85 -10.09 -4.97 17.14
C TYR A 85 -9.54 -3.74 17.86
N ASN A 86 -8.64 -4.00 18.82
CA ASN A 86 -7.84 -2.98 19.49
C ASN A 86 -6.36 -3.35 19.38
N PRO A 87 -5.51 -2.48 18.78
CA PRO A 87 -4.09 -2.77 18.57
C PRO A 87 -3.29 -2.92 19.86
N TYR A 88 -3.81 -2.46 20.98
CA TYR A 88 -3.18 -2.52 22.30
C TYR A 88 -3.62 -3.70 23.15
N ASP A 89 -4.58 -4.48 22.68
CA ASP A 89 -5.03 -5.68 23.38
C ASP A 89 -3.95 -6.77 23.45
N PRO A 90 -4.03 -7.67 24.44
CA PRO A 90 -3.17 -8.86 24.46
C PRO A 90 -3.31 -9.71 23.18
N PRO A 91 -2.28 -10.49 22.81
CA PRO A 91 -2.28 -11.27 21.57
C PRO A 91 -3.50 -12.16 21.37
N MET A 92 -4.02 -12.78 22.42
CA MET A 92 -5.21 -13.63 22.34
C MET A 92 -6.47 -12.87 21.93
N ARG A 93 -6.67 -11.69 22.46
CA ARG A 93 -7.81 -10.84 22.08
C ARG A 93 -7.68 -10.29 20.68
N ARG A 94 -6.47 -9.91 20.30
CA ARG A 94 -6.20 -9.49 18.92
C ARG A 94 -6.50 -10.61 17.94
N ALA A 95 -6.07 -11.83 18.23
CA ALA A 95 -6.32 -13.00 17.39
C ALA A 95 -7.83 -13.27 17.20
N GLN A 96 -8.62 -13.12 18.25
CA GLN A 96 -10.09 -13.27 18.16
C GLN A 96 -10.70 -12.22 17.21
N ALA A 97 -10.30 -10.96 17.35
CA ALA A 97 -10.79 -9.90 16.48
C ALA A 97 -10.30 -10.06 15.03
N ILE A 98 -9.06 -10.49 14.82
CA ILE A 98 -8.53 -10.81 13.50
C ILE A 98 -9.33 -11.95 12.85
N GLY A 99 -9.73 -12.95 13.62
CA GLY A 99 -10.62 -14.03 13.14
C GLY A 99 -11.93 -13.50 12.59
N GLN A 100 -12.53 -12.49 13.23
CA GLN A 100 -13.74 -11.83 12.72
C GLN A 100 -13.47 -11.06 11.42
N TRP A 101 -12.33 -10.41 11.30
CA TRP A 101 -11.93 -9.75 10.06
C TRP A 101 -11.71 -10.74 8.92
N VAL A 102 -11.01 -11.84 9.17
CA VAL A 102 -10.79 -12.91 8.18
C VAL A 102 -12.14 -13.47 7.69
N GLN A 103 -13.07 -13.72 8.62
CA GLN A 103 -14.40 -14.20 8.26
C GLN A 103 -15.14 -13.16 7.41
N ALA A 104 -15.09 -11.88 7.77
CA ALA A 104 -15.74 -10.81 7.02
C ALA A 104 -15.17 -10.67 5.59
N VAL A 105 -13.86 -10.85 5.42
CA VAL A 105 -13.21 -10.87 4.10
C VAL A 105 -13.68 -12.08 3.30
N ASN A 106 -13.70 -13.27 3.91
CA ASN A 106 -14.12 -14.51 3.24
C ASN A 106 -15.61 -14.48 2.83
N ASP A 107 -16.44 -13.79 3.61
CA ASP A 107 -17.85 -13.60 3.30
C ASP A 107 -18.09 -12.52 2.22
N ALA A 108 -17.04 -11.98 1.62
CA ALA A 108 -17.05 -10.93 0.59
C ALA A 108 -17.83 -9.66 1.00
N ARG A 109 -17.90 -9.37 2.31
CA ARG A 109 -18.64 -8.18 2.83
C ARG A 109 -18.07 -6.86 2.35
N PHE A 110 -16.88 -6.87 1.81
CA PHE A 110 -16.15 -5.67 1.35
C PHE A 110 -15.89 -5.67 -0.15
N ASP A 111 -16.36 -6.67 -0.90
CA ASP A 111 -16.23 -6.74 -2.35
C ASP A 111 -17.30 -5.90 -3.08
N GLU A 112 -18.41 -5.68 -2.40
CA GLU A 112 -19.47 -4.81 -2.91
C GLU A 112 -19.27 -3.41 -2.32
N GLY A 113 -18.55 -2.57 -3.06
CA GLY A 113 -18.52 -1.15 -2.76
C GLY A 113 -19.92 -0.55 -2.83
N PRO A 114 -20.14 0.57 -2.15
CA PRO A 114 -21.43 1.25 -2.18
C PRO A 114 -21.81 1.71 -3.59
#